data_fe564e6402ee2924038bca0e302b786c
#
_entry.id   fe564e6402ee2924038bca0e302b786c
#
_cell.length_a   1.000
_cell.length_b   1.000
_cell.length_c   1.000
_cell.angle_alpha   90.00
_cell.angle_beta   90.00
_cell.angle_gamma   90.00
#
_symmetry.space_group_name_H-M   'P 1'
#
loop_
_entity.id
_entity.type
_entity.pdbx_description
1 polymer ?
#
loop_
_entity_poly.entity_id
_entity_poly.type
_entity_poly.pdbx_seq_one_letter_code
_entity_poly.pdbx_strand_id
1 'polypeptide(L)'
;DPWSEKAFRDTLEQEEADFIVAVNAQNEIIGYCGAYRALDEAEIVNVAIKKEHQNHGYGAEMVQALIEEEKKNGVVSFILEVRSSNLSAHRCYQKLGFRTIGIRRDFYDCPKENALVMKMESIAGDE
;
A
#
# COMPACT_ATOMS: atom_id res chain seq x y z
N ASP A 1 -10.98 -11.74 -0.38
CA ASP A 1 -9.88 -11.58 -1.32
C ASP A 1 -9.82 -10.13 -1.81
N PRO A 2 -8.77 -9.39 -1.49
CA PRO A 2 -8.69 -7.99 -1.91
C PRO A 2 -8.62 -7.79 -3.43
N TRP A 3 -8.20 -8.81 -4.18
CA TRP A 3 -8.13 -8.73 -5.64
C TRP A 3 -8.88 -9.89 -6.24
N SER A 4 -9.84 -9.60 -7.12
CA SER A 4 -10.41 -10.63 -7.96
C SER A 4 -9.41 -10.94 -9.07
N GLU A 5 -9.51 -12.14 -9.64
CA GLU A 5 -8.66 -12.52 -10.76
C GLU A 5 -8.79 -11.55 -11.92
N LYS A 6 -10.01 -11.10 -12.20
CA LYS A 6 -10.25 -10.18 -13.30
C LYS A 6 -9.58 -8.82 -13.03
N ALA A 7 -9.74 -8.28 -11.82
CA ALA A 7 -9.14 -6.99 -11.48
C ALA A 7 -7.62 -7.05 -11.55
N PHE A 8 -7.04 -8.15 -11.08
CA PHE A 8 -5.60 -8.36 -11.15
C PHE A 8 -5.12 -8.35 -12.61
N ARG A 9 -5.81 -9.08 -13.47
CA ARG A 9 -5.45 -9.17 -14.87
C ARG A 9 -5.58 -7.83 -15.58
N ASP A 10 -6.67 -7.12 -15.31
CA ASP A 10 -6.89 -5.80 -15.93
C ASP A 10 -5.77 -4.82 -15.55
N THR A 11 -5.35 -4.86 -14.29
CA THR A 11 -4.26 -4.02 -13.83
C THR A 11 -2.96 -4.32 -14.56
N LEU A 12 -2.65 -5.59 -14.73
CA LEU A 12 -1.44 -6.01 -15.42
C LEU A 12 -1.44 -5.59 -16.89
N GLU A 13 -2.60 -5.49 -17.50
CA GLU A 13 -2.72 -5.13 -18.92
C GLU A 13 -2.69 -3.63 -19.15
N GLN A 14 -3.22 -2.83 -18.22
CA GLN A 14 -3.42 -1.40 -18.43
C GLN A 14 -2.32 -0.53 -17.83
N GLU A 15 -1.69 -0.98 -16.76
CA GLU A 15 -0.69 -0.21 -16.02
C GLU A 15 0.42 -1.13 -15.58
N GLU A 16 1.54 -0.54 -15.23
CA GLU A 16 2.60 -1.31 -14.62
C GLU A 16 2.22 -1.59 -13.18
N ALA A 17 2.12 -2.85 -12.85
CA ALA A 17 1.75 -3.29 -11.52
C ALA A 17 2.90 -4.09 -10.92
N ASP A 18 3.25 -3.77 -9.69
CA ASP A 18 4.30 -4.44 -8.95
C ASP A 18 3.72 -5.01 -7.69
N PHE A 19 4.14 -6.22 -7.34
CA PHE A 19 3.67 -6.89 -6.13
C PHE A 19 4.84 -7.43 -5.36
N ILE A 20 4.75 -7.35 -4.05
CA ILE A 20 5.73 -8.01 -3.19
C ILE A 20 4.99 -8.86 -2.17
N VAL A 21 5.68 -9.86 -1.67
CA VAL A 21 5.17 -10.70 -0.60
C VAL A 21 6.19 -10.68 0.54
N ALA A 22 5.67 -10.83 1.76
CA ALA A 22 6.49 -11.01 2.93
C ALA A 22 6.48 -12.49 3.29
N VAL A 23 7.65 -13.06 3.51
CA VAL A 23 7.77 -14.47 3.89
C VAL A 23 8.51 -14.57 5.22
N ASN A 24 8.18 -15.61 5.98
CA ASN A 24 8.86 -15.86 7.25
C ASN A 24 10.07 -16.79 7.03
N ALA A 25 10.74 -17.16 8.14
CA ALA A 25 11.92 -18.01 8.07
C ALA A 25 11.62 -19.41 7.52
N GLN A 26 10.36 -19.85 7.58
CA GLN A 26 9.93 -21.13 7.04
C GLN A 26 9.47 -21.02 5.59
N ASN A 27 9.68 -19.85 4.97
CA ASN A 27 9.31 -19.61 3.58
C ASN A 27 7.81 -19.57 3.34
N GLU A 28 7.03 -19.29 4.40
CA GLU A 28 5.58 -19.15 4.27
C GLU A 28 5.24 -17.69 3.99
N ILE A 29 4.28 -17.47 3.12
CA ILE A 29 3.82 -16.12 2.82
C ILE A 29 2.96 -15.62 3.98
N ILE A 30 3.36 -14.51 4.58
CA ILE A 30 2.64 -13.91 5.72
C ILE A 30 1.95 -12.60 5.35
N GLY A 31 2.22 -12.08 4.18
CA GLY A 31 1.57 -10.85 3.73
C GLY A 31 1.90 -10.51 2.30
N TYR A 32 1.19 -9.52 1.78
CA TYR A 32 1.45 -9.03 0.44
C TYR A 32 0.99 -7.59 0.31
N CYS A 33 1.51 -6.90 -0.68
CA CYS A 33 0.99 -5.60 -1.10
C CYS A 33 1.36 -5.38 -2.55
N GLY A 34 0.68 -4.42 -3.16
CA GLY A 34 0.91 -4.11 -4.55
C GLY A 34 0.89 -2.61 -4.79
N ALA A 35 1.33 -2.23 -5.97
CA ALA A 35 1.27 -0.86 -6.42
C ALA A 35 0.96 -0.82 -7.90
N TYR A 36 0.15 0.15 -8.31
CA TYR A 36 0.07 0.53 -9.72
C TYR A 36 0.98 1.70 -9.93
N ARG A 37 1.78 1.65 -10.94
CA ARG A 37 2.69 2.72 -11.28
C ARG A 37 2.28 3.34 -12.60
N ALA A 38 2.10 4.65 -12.62
CA ALA A 38 1.84 5.41 -13.83
C ALA A 38 2.73 6.65 -13.78
N LEU A 39 3.61 6.79 -14.76
CA LEU A 39 4.59 7.85 -14.80
C LEU A 39 5.44 7.81 -13.53
N ASP A 40 5.48 8.90 -12.76
CA ASP A 40 6.29 8.99 -11.55
C ASP A 40 5.48 8.87 -10.26
N GLU A 41 4.25 8.36 -10.37
CA GLU A 41 3.37 8.19 -9.21
C GLU A 41 2.95 6.74 -9.07
N ALA A 42 2.85 6.27 -7.82
CA ALA A 42 2.36 4.93 -7.54
C ALA A 42 1.24 4.97 -6.51
N GLU A 43 0.23 4.16 -6.76
CA GLU A 43 -0.83 3.92 -5.79
C GLU A 43 -0.58 2.59 -5.11
N ILE A 44 -0.44 2.61 -3.79
CA ILE A 44 -0.23 1.39 -3.02
C ILE A 44 -1.58 0.79 -2.66
N VAL A 45 -1.75 -0.49 -2.95
CA VAL A 45 -3.04 -1.16 -2.77
C VAL A 45 -2.86 -2.51 -2.09
N ASN A 46 -3.94 -2.99 -1.48
CA ASN A 46 -4.05 -4.35 -0.98
C ASN A 46 -2.95 -4.75 0.01
N VAL A 47 -2.63 -3.83 0.93
CA VAL A 47 -1.68 -4.13 2.00
C VAL A 47 -2.34 -5.08 2.98
N ALA A 48 -1.82 -6.28 3.11
CA ALA A 48 -2.42 -7.30 3.97
C ALA A 48 -1.33 -8.11 4.65
N ILE A 49 -1.53 -8.36 5.95
CA ILE A 49 -0.67 -9.24 6.75
C ILE A 49 -1.60 -10.25 7.40
N LYS A 50 -1.22 -11.53 7.39
CA LYS A 50 -2.00 -12.56 8.06
C LYS A 50 -2.23 -12.19 9.52
N LYS A 51 -3.43 -12.47 10.01
CA LYS A 51 -3.86 -12.04 11.33
C LYS A 51 -2.86 -12.41 12.43
N GLU A 52 -2.34 -13.62 12.39
CA GLU A 52 -1.42 -14.11 13.43
C GLU A 52 -0.04 -13.42 13.37
N HIS A 53 0.22 -12.68 12.32
CA HIS A 53 1.51 -11.97 12.15
C HIS A 53 1.36 -10.45 12.24
N GLN A 54 0.16 -9.97 12.56
CA GLN A 54 -0.07 -8.54 12.69
C GLN A 54 0.54 -8.00 13.98
N ASN A 55 0.70 -6.67 14.04
CA ASN A 55 1.23 -5.96 15.21
C ASN A 55 2.68 -6.27 15.53
N HIS A 56 3.46 -6.65 14.53
CA HIS A 56 4.90 -6.89 14.66
C HIS A 56 5.74 -5.97 13.78
N GLY A 57 5.10 -4.99 13.13
CA GLY A 57 5.81 -4.07 12.24
C GLY A 57 6.05 -4.60 10.84
N TYR A 58 5.57 -5.77 10.51
CA TYR A 58 5.81 -6.38 9.19
C TYR A 58 5.13 -5.61 8.07
N GLY A 59 3.94 -5.05 8.33
CA GLY A 59 3.26 -4.24 7.33
C GLY A 59 4.07 -3.02 6.94
N ALA A 60 4.62 -2.34 7.92
CA ALA A 60 5.46 -1.17 7.67
C ALA A 60 6.72 -1.54 6.90
N GLU A 61 7.37 -2.63 7.28
CA GLU A 61 8.58 -3.09 6.58
C GLU A 61 8.27 -3.45 5.13
N MET A 62 7.15 -4.12 4.92
CA MET A 62 6.74 -4.55 3.58
C MET A 62 6.43 -3.34 2.70
N VAL A 63 5.67 -2.38 3.21
CA VAL A 63 5.34 -1.17 2.44
C VAL A 63 6.60 -0.36 2.17
N GLN A 64 7.50 -0.28 3.14
CA GLN A 64 8.78 0.42 2.94
C GLN A 64 9.59 -0.24 1.83
N ALA A 65 9.61 -1.56 1.78
CA ALA A 65 10.32 -2.28 0.74
C ALA A 65 9.72 -1.99 -0.64
N LEU A 66 8.39 -1.94 -0.72
CA LEU A 66 7.72 -1.61 -1.97
C LEU A 66 8.06 -0.18 -2.41
N ILE A 67 8.03 0.77 -1.47
CA ILE A 67 8.39 2.16 -1.75
C ILE A 67 9.81 2.23 -2.31
N GLU A 68 10.76 1.55 -1.70
CA GLU A 68 12.15 1.57 -2.16
C GLU A 68 12.28 0.99 -3.55
N GLU A 69 11.54 -0.07 -3.83
CA GLU A 69 11.56 -0.67 -5.16
C GLU A 69 10.96 0.29 -6.21
N GLU A 70 9.86 0.95 -5.87
CA GLU A 70 9.23 1.89 -6.80
C GLU A 70 10.09 3.13 -7.02
N LYS A 71 10.82 3.58 -6.02
CA LYS A 71 11.76 4.70 -6.19
C LYS A 71 12.82 4.36 -7.22
N LYS A 72 13.29 3.13 -7.25
CA LYS A 72 14.26 2.67 -8.26
C LYS A 72 13.67 2.75 -9.66
N ASN A 73 12.35 2.66 -9.77
CA ASN A 73 11.64 2.76 -11.04
C ASN A 73 11.21 4.19 -11.36
N GLY A 74 11.70 5.17 -10.62
CA GLY A 74 11.46 6.57 -10.91
C GLY A 74 10.22 7.16 -10.25
N VAL A 75 9.59 6.44 -9.33
CA VAL A 75 8.42 6.96 -8.62
C VAL A 75 8.87 7.95 -7.56
N VAL A 76 8.22 9.10 -7.52
CA VAL A 76 8.51 10.15 -6.56
C VAL A 76 7.32 10.48 -5.67
N SER A 77 6.14 9.95 -5.97
CA SER A 77 4.91 10.25 -5.25
C SER A 77 4.14 8.98 -5.03
N PHE A 78 3.67 8.79 -3.79
CA PHE A 78 2.95 7.58 -3.39
C PHE A 78 1.62 7.97 -2.75
N ILE A 79 0.56 7.28 -3.11
CA ILE A 79 -0.77 7.54 -2.57
C ILE A 79 -1.38 6.21 -2.11
N LEU A 80 -2.16 6.26 -1.05
CA LEU A 80 -2.91 5.09 -0.59
C LEU A 80 -4.17 5.53 0.12
N GLU A 81 -5.05 4.57 0.35
CA GLU A 81 -6.30 4.82 1.05
C GLU A 81 -6.40 3.86 2.23
N VAL A 82 -6.93 4.35 3.33
CA VAL A 82 -7.08 3.57 4.55
C VAL A 82 -8.43 3.86 5.16
N ARG A 83 -9.09 2.82 5.72
CA ARG A 83 -10.36 3.03 6.43
C ARG A 83 -10.15 4.03 7.55
N SER A 84 -11.09 4.96 7.69
CA SER A 84 -10.98 6.02 8.69
C SER A 84 -10.89 5.47 10.11
N SER A 85 -11.45 4.29 10.37
CA SER A 85 -11.39 3.67 11.69
C SER A 85 -10.10 2.90 11.94
N ASN A 86 -9.30 2.66 10.91
CA ASN A 86 -8.07 1.87 11.06
C ASN A 86 -6.93 2.73 11.56
N LEU A 87 -6.97 3.05 12.86
CA LEU A 87 -5.99 3.95 13.47
C LEU A 87 -4.58 3.38 13.45
N SER A 88 -4.47 2.07 13.57
CA SER A 88 -3.18 1.38 13.53
C SER A 88 -2.49 1.59 12.17
N ALA A 89 -3.23 1.38 11.10
CA ALA A 89 -2.69 1.59 9.76
C ALA A 89 -2.36 3.05 9.51
N HIS A 90 -3.24 3.94 9.94
CA HIS A 90 -3.02 5.38 9.79
C HIS A 90 -1.70 5.80 10.45
N ARG A 91 -1.46 5.36 11.68
CA ARG A 91 -0.22 5.66 12.39
C ARG A 91 0.99 5.04 11.70
N CYS A 92 0.84 3.82 11.21
CA CYS A 92 1.90 3.13 10.48
C CYS A 92 2.35 3.96 9.27
N TYR A 93 1.39 4.41 8.48
CA TYR A 93 1.71 5.19 7.27
C TYR A 93 2.25 6.56 7.61
N GLN A 94 1.77 7.18 8.69
CA GLN A 94 2.35 8.44 9.14
C GLN A 94 3.84 8.29 9.47
N LYS A 95 4.20 7.20 10.12
CA LYS A 95 5.62 6.94 10.46
C LYS A 95 6.47 6.74 9.21
N LEU A 96 5.88 6.25 8.14
CA LEU A 96 6.59 6.08 6.87
C LEU A 96 6.70 7.39 6.09
N GLY A 97 6.03 8.44 6.53
CA GLY A 97 6.11 9.73 5.87
C GLY A 97 4.85 10.15 5.12
N PHE A 98 3.79 9.37 5.22
CA PHE A 98 2.52 9.72 4.59
C PHE A 98 1.78 10.73 5.44
N ARG A 99 1.04 11.62 4.78
CA ARG A 99 0.14 12.56 5.45
C ARG A 99 -1.23 12.46 4.81
N THR A 100 -2.26 12.73 5.60
CA THR A 100 -3.63 12.72 5.09
C THR A 100 -3.85 13.96 4.25
N ILE A 101 -4.31 13.78 3.02
CA ILE A 101 -4.60 14.88 2.11
C ILE A 101 -6.07 15.02 1.79
N GLY A 102 -6.91 14.05 2.16
CA GLY A 102 -8.32 14.12 1.86
C GLY A 102 -9.09 12.95 2.41
N ILE A 103 -10.38 12.98 2.18
CA ILE A 103 -11.31 11.94 2.61
C ILE A 103 -12.18 11.58 1.41
N ARG A 104 -12.31 10.28 1.16
CA ARG A 104 -13.29 9.79 0.18
C ARG A 104 -14.47 9.23 0.97
N ARG A 105 -15.62 9.90 0.85
CA ARG A 105 -16.79 9.54 1.65
C ARG A 105 -17.39 8.24 1.13
N ASP A 106 -17.80 7.40 2.08
CA ASP A 106 -18.50 6.14 1.79
C ASP A 106 -17.77 5.26 0.77
N PHE A 107 -16.45 5.27 0.84
CA PHE A 107 -15.61 4.53 -0.12
C PHE A 107 -15.70 3.02 0.08
N TYR A 108 -15.78 2.57 1.34
CA TYR A 108 -15.88 1.15 1.66
C TYR A 108 -17.34 0.77 1.92
N ASP A 109 -17.71 -0.46 1.57
CA ASP A 109 -19.10 -0.91 1.67
C ASP A 109 -19.42 -1.80 2.86
N CYS A 110 -18.52 -2.65 3.29
CA CYS A 110 -18.84 -3.63 4.32
C CYS A 110 -17.80 -3.62 5.43
N PRO A 111 -17.99 -2.79 6.47
CA PRO A 111 -19.07 -1.81 6.65
C PRO A 111 -18.84 -0.55 5.83
N LYS A 112 -19.89 0.22 5.63
CA LYS A 112 -19.77 1.50 4.93
C LYS A 112 -18.91 2.44 5.77
N GLU A 113 -17.92 3.01 5.15
CA GLU A 113 -16.93 3.80 5.86
C GLU A 113 -16.17 4.70 4.90
N ASN A 114 -15.72 5.84 5.41
CA ASN A 114 -14.88 6.74 4.64
C ASN A 114 -13.46 6.18 4.52
N ALA A 115 -12.78 6.58 3.46
CA ALA A 115 -11.36 6.34 3.31
C ALA A 115 -10.61 7.64 3.56
N LEU A 116 -9.52 7.55 4.31
CA LEU A 116 -8.55 8.62 4.39
C LEU A 116 -7.59 8.44 3.23
N VAL A 117 -7.37 9.48 2.46
CA VAL A 117 -6.41 9.45 1.37
C VAL A 117 -5.10 10.02 1.91
N MET A 118 -4.05 9.24 1.81
CA MET A 118 -2.74 9.63 2.34
C MET A 118 -1.72 9.67 1.21
N LYS A 119 -0.78 10.58 1.33
CA LYS A 119 0.24 10.81 0.30
C LYS A 119 1.60 11.02 0.92
N MET A 120 2.61 10.50 0.24
CA MET A 120 4.00 10.76 0.57
C MET A 120 4.73 11.11 -0.72
N GLU A 121 5.58 12.11 -0.65
CA GLU A 121 6.40 12.51 -1.80
C GLU A 121 7.86 12.38 -1.43
N SER A 122 8.62 11.81 -2.36
CA SER A 122 10.04 11.71 -2.21
C SER A 122 10.66 13.03 -2.66
N ILE A 123 11.56 13.55 -1.84
CA ILE A 123 12.23 14.81 -2.16
C ILE A 123 13.52 14.49 -2.90
N ALA A 124 13.91 15.37 -3.83
CA ALA A 124 15.17 15.18 -4.55
C ALA A 124 16.31 15.06 -3.53
N GLY A 125 17.07 13.99 -3.65
CA GLY A 125 18.16 13.73 -2.73
C GLY A 125 17.85 12.73 -1.64
N ASP A 126 16.62 12.26 -1.57
CA ASP A 126 16.21 11.25 -0.59
C ASP A 126 16.57 9.83 -1.02
N GLU A 127 17.06 9.63 -2.21
CA GLU A 127 17.45 8.31 -2.68
C GLU A 127 18.72 7.82 -2.01
#